data_2bc949922a0abbb041a36a616da348c5
#
_entry.id   2bc949922a0abbb041a36a616da348c5
#
_cell.length_a   1.000
_cell.length_b   1.000
_cell.length_c   1.000
_cell.angle_alpha   90.00
_cell.angle_beta   90.00
_cell.angle_gamma   90.00
#
_symmetry.space_group_name_H-M   'P 1'
#
loop_
_entity.id
_entity.type
_entity.pdbx_description
1 polymer ?
#
loop_
_entity_poly.entity_id
_entity_poly.type
_entity_poly.pdbx_seq_one_letter_code
_entity_poly.pdbx_strand_id
1 'polypeptide(L)'
;MFHVVLVHPEIPPNTGNVIRLCANTGAQLHLIEPLGFPLEDSKLKRAGLDYHEYARMKVHKDWQAFLAEVQPDPARMYAMTTHGSSPFAQCSFQPGDVFVFGSETAGLPVALRESFPPAQRIRLPMRPDNRSMNLSNTVAVVVFEAWRQNGYAGGA
;
A
#
# COMPACT_ATOMS: atom_id res chain seq x y z
N MET A 1 -11.95 -5.46 -5.97
CA MET A 1 -10.61 -5.74 -5.46
C MET A 1 -9.77 -4.48 -5.53
N PHE A 2 -9.03 -4.20 -4.46
CA PHE A 2 -8.11 -3.06 -4.41
C PHE A 2 -6.69 -3.53 -4.63
N HIS A 3 -5.82 -2.60 -5.04
CA HIS A 3 -4.39 -2.85 -5.17
C HIS A 3 -3.64 -2.07 -4.11
N VAL A 4 -2.69 -2.71 -3.46
CA VAL A 4 -1.78 -2.10 -2.50
C VAL A 4 -0.37 -2.18 -3.07
N VAL A 5 0.30 -1.05 -3.18
CA VAL A 5 1.68 -0.97 -3.69
C VAL A 5 2.57 -0.44 -2.59
N LEU A 6 3.60 -1.21 -2.22
CA LEU A 6 4.63 -0.77 -1.29
C LEU A 6 5.89 -0.45 -2.10
N VAL A 7 6.30 0.82 -2.07
CA VAL A 7 7.47 1.29 -2.81
C VAL A 7 8.69 1.25 -1.90
N HIS A 8 9.63 0.37 -2.21
CA HIS A 8 10.89 0.18 -1.49
C HIS A 8 10.70 -0.12 0.01
N PRO A 9 9.84 -1.09 0.39
CA PRO A 9 9.65 -1.41 1.81
C PRO A 9 10.94 -1.89 2.43
N GLU A 10 11.17 -1.53 3.70
CA GLU A 10 12.45 -1.74 4.38
C GLU A 10 12.37 -2.73 5.53
N ILE A 11 11.22 -2.82 6.21
CA ILE A 11 11.08 -3.55 7.47
C ILE A 11 10.27 -4.83 7.24
N PRO A 12 10.90 -6.01 7.29
CA PRO A 12 10.24 -7.28 6.97
C PRO A 12 8.94 -7.54 7.73
N PRO A 13 8.84 -7.33 9.06
CA PRO A 13 7.57 -7.55 9.76
C PRO A 13 6.41 -6.71 9.23
N ASN A 14 6.67 -5.47 8.79
CA ASN A 14 5.61 -4.64 8.21
C ASN A 14 5.09 -5.24 6.91
N THR A 15 6.00 -5.66 6.04
CA THR A 15 5.62 -6.32 4.78
C THR A 15 4.86 -7.62 5.07
N GLY A 16 5.30 -8.42 6.04
CA GLY A 16 4.61 -9.63 6.44
C GLY A 16 3.17 -9.37 6.90
N ASN A 17 2.96 -8.33 7.70
CA ASN A 17 1.62 -7.93 8.15
C ASN A 17 0.75 -7.49 6.98
N VAL A 18 1.32 -6.78 6.01
CA VAL A 18 0.59 -6.32 4.82
C VAL A 18 0.21 -7.51 3.93
N ILE A 19 1.11 -8.48 3.78
CA ILE A 19 0.79 -9.72 3.03
C ILE A 19 -0.44 -10.38 3.62
N ARG A 20 -0.48 -10.56 4.94
CA ARG A 20 -1.63 -11.17 5.62
C ARG A 20 -2.88 -10.32 5.48
N LEU A 21 -2.76 -9.01 5.65
CA LEU A 21 -3.88 -8.10 5.49
C LEU A 21 -4.50 -8.21 4.09
N CYS A 22 -3.68 -8.25 3.06
CA CYS A 22 -4.16 -8.37 1.69
C CYS A 22 -4.84 -9.72 1.46
N ALA A 23 -4.31 -10.80 2.05
CA ALA A 23 -4.98 -12.10 2.00
C ALA A 23 -6.35 -12.05 2.68
N ASN A 24 -6.45 -11.38 3.82
CA ASN A 24 -7.71 -11.28 4.58
C ASN A 24 -8.78 -10.43 3.87
N THR A 25 -8.37 -9.47 3.08
CA THR A 25 -9.28 -8.48 2.47
C THR A 25 -9.52 -8.71 0.99
N GLY A 26 -8.75 -9.58 0.37
CA GLY A 26 -8.81 -9.80 -1.09
C GLY A 26 -8.06 -8.75 -1.91
N ALA A 27 -7.31 -7.85 -1.27
CA ALA A 27 -6.49 -6.88 -1.99
C ALA A 27 -5.29 -7.57 -2.65
N GLN A 28 -4.87 -7.05 -3.81
CA GLN A 28 -3.67 -7.52 -4.49
C GLN A 28 -2.48 -6.70 -4.03
N LEU A 29 -1.45 -7.38 -3.51
CA LEU A 29 -0.23 -6.72 -3.05
C LEU A 29 0.83 -6.68 -4.16
N HIS A 30 1.48 -5.52 -4.29
CA HIS A 30 2.62 -5.30 -5.18
C HIS A 30 3.76 -4.70 -4.38
N LEU A 31 4.97 -5.25 -4.56
CA LEU A 31 6.20 -4.70 -3.99
C LEU A 31 7.06 -4.14 -5.12
N ILE A 32 7.59 -2.95 -4.94
CA ILE A 32 8.48 -2.31 -5.90
C ILE A 32 9.91 -2.36 -5.37
N GLU A 33 10.78 -3.05 -6.11
CA GLU A 33 12.21 -3.11 -5.77
C GLU A 33 12.91 -1.75 -6.01
N PRO A 34 13.99 -1.45 -5.30
CA PRO A 34 14.68 -2.33 -4.36
C PRO A 34 13.96 -2.48 -3.03
N LEU A 35 14.05 -3.68 -2.45
CA LEU A 35 13.55 -3.95 -1.10
C LEU A 35 14.71 -3.83 -0.12
N GLY A 36 14.43 -3.37 1.09
CA GLY A 36 15.42 -3.27 2.16
C GLY A 36 15.75 -4.60 2.83
N PHE A 37 15.24 -5.72 2.30
CA PHE A 37 15.43 -7.06 2.84
C PHE A 37 15.29 -8.09 1.71
N PRO A 38 15.89 -9.29 1.84
CA PRO A 38 15.62 -10.37 0.90
C PRO A 38 14.25 -11.00 1.18
N LEU A 39 13.55 -11.44 0.13
CA LEU A 39 12.22 -12.06 0.27
C LEU A 39 12.25 -13.35 1.08
N GLU A 40 13.40 -14.01 1.15
CA GLU A 40 13.62 -15.22 1.93
C GLU A 40 13.98 -14.92 3.39
N ASP A 41 13.90 -13.65 3.81
CA ASP A 41 14.24 -13.25 5.18
C ASP A 41 13.41 -14.04 6.20
N SER A 42 14.10 -14.55 7.24
CA SER A 42 13.45 -15.35 8.26
C SER A 42 12.43 -14.55 9.08
N LYS A 43 12.61 -13.23 9.19
CA LYS A 43 11.66 -12.35 9.89
C LYS A 43 10.35 -12.24 9.12
N LEU A 44 10.41 -12.26 7.80
CA LEU A 44 9.22 -12.29 6.96
C LEU A 44 8.48 -13.63 7.15
N LYS A 45 9.21 -14.74 7.15
CA LYS A 45 8.64 -16.07 7.39
C LYS A 45 8.08 -16.20 8.79
N ARG A 46 8.70 -15.57 9.80
CA ARG A 46 8.23 -15.60 11.19
C ARG A 46 6.92 -14.85 11.41
N ALA A 47 6.43 -14.09 10.44
CA ALA A 47 5.11 -13.49 10.52
C ALA A 47 3.98 -14.52 10.46
N GLY A 48 4.32 -15.82 10.39
CA GLY A 48 3.36 -16.91 10.40
C GLY A 48 2.58 -17.05 9.10
N LEU A 49 3.16 -16.57 8.01
CA LEU A 49 2.53 -16.61 6.69
C LEU A 49 2.64 -18.00 6.08
N ASP A 50 1.57 -18.45 5.43
CA ASP A 50 1.59 -19.68 4.67
C ASP A 50 1.82 -19.42 3.17
N TYR A 51 1.95 -20.50 2.39
CA TYR A 51 2.22 -20.39 0.97
C TYR A 51 1.13 -19.60 0.21
N HIS A 52 -0.13 -19.77 0.58
CA HIS A 52 -1.23 -19.08 -0.09
C HIS A 52 -1.15 -17.57 0.08
N GLU A 53 -0.69 -17.11 1.24
CA GLU A 53 -0.54 -15.69 1.51
C GLU A 53 0.58 -15.08 0.65
N TYR A 54 1.68 -15.79 0.42
CA TYR A 54 2.77 -15.33 -0.45
C TYR A 54 2.43 -15.40 -1.93
N ALA A 55 1.68 -16.42 -2.34
CA ALA A 55 1.51 -16.75 -3.75
C ALA A 55 0.83 -15.63 -4.54
N ARG A 56 0.09 -14.76 -3.87
CA ARG A 56 -0.64 -13.67 -4.52
C ARG A 56 0.14 -12.36 -4.58
N MET A 57 1.28 -12.28 -3.89
CA MET A 57 2.13 -11.09 -3.90
C MET A 57 2.92 -11.03 -5.21
N LYS A 58 2.96 -9.86 -5.83
CA LYS A 58 3.75 -9.60 -7.03
C LYS A 58 4.90 -8.67 -6.71
N VAL A 59 6.08 -8.98 -7.25
CA VAL A 59 7.27 -8.16 -7.09
C VAL A 59 7.64 -7.58 -8.44
N HIS A 60 7.83 -6.27 -8.48
CA HIS A 60 8.19 -5.54 -9.68
C HIS A 60 9.59 -4.96 -9.54
N LYS A 61 10.36 -5.03 -10.58
CA LYS A 61 11.75 -4.57 -10.61
C LYS A 61 11.87 -3.07 -10.36
N ASP A 62 10.88 -2.28 -10.80
CA ASP A 62 10.79 -0.84 -10.59
C ASP A 62 9.36 -0.35 -10.83
N TRP A 63 9.14 0.93 -10.62
CA TRP A 63 7.83 1.54 -10.82
C TRP A 63 7.32 1.40 -12.26
N GLN A 64 8.21 1.56 -13.24
CA GLN A 64 7.83 1.44 -14.65
C GLN A 64 7.37 0.03 -15.01
N ALA A 65 8.02 -0.98 -14.44
CA ALA A 65 7.62 -2.38 -14.62
C ALA A 65 6.22 -2.63 -14.04
N PHE A 66 5.92 -2.04 -12.88
CA PHE A 66 4.58 -2.09 -12.30
C PHE A 66 3.54 -1.48 -13.25
N LEU A 67 3.80 -0.26 -13.74
CA LEU A 67 2.87 0.41 -14.66
C LEU A 67 2.65 -0.39 -15.94
N ALA A 68 3.71 -0.99 -16.48
CA ALA A 68 3.61 -1.77 -17.72
C ALA A 68 2.80 -3.04 -17.54
N GLU A 69 2.95 -3.74 -16.41
CA GLU A 69 2.24 -5.00 -16.16
C GLU A 69 0.79 -4.78 -15.76
N VAL A 70 0.54 -3.88 -14.82
CA VAL A 70 -0.79 -3.69 -14.23
C VAL A 70 -1.65 -2.74 -15.07
N GLN A 71 -1.03 -1.77 -15.73
CA GLN A 71 -1.71 -0.75 -16.54
C GLN A 71 -2.87 -0.10 -15.76
N PRO A 72 -2.60 0.46 -14.57
CA PRO A 72 -3.64 1.06 -13.75
C PRO A 72 -4.18 2.33 -14.39
N ASP A 73 -5.44 2.65 -14.08
CA ASP A 73 -6.01 3.94 -14.47
C ASP A 73 -5.35 5.06 -13.63
N PRO A 74 -4.62 6.00 -14.26
CA PRO A 74 -3.95 7.06 -13.51
C PRO A 74 -4.89 7.89 -12.65
N ALA A 75 -6.15 8.01 -13.04
CA ALA A 75 -7.15 8.76 -12.28
C ALA A 75 -7.60 8.02 -11.01
N ARG A 76 -7.29 6.74 -10.89
CA ARG A 76 -7.70 5.88 -9.76
C ARG A 76 -6.52 5.39 -8.94
N MET A 77 -5.39 6.08 -9.02
CA MET A 77 -4.21 5.81 -8.20
C MET A 77 -4.04 6.91 -7.15
N TYR A 78 -3.77 6.52 -5.94
CA TYR A 78 -3.64 7.44 -4.81
C TYR A 78 -2.30 7.23 -4.10
N ALA A 79 -1.53 8.32 -3.96
CA ALA A 79 -0.32 8.33 -3.16
C ALA A 79 -0.69 8.63 -1.72
N MET A 80 -0.42 7.70 -0.82
CA MET A 80 -0.68 7.87 0.60
C MET A 80 0.59 8.47 1.23
N THR A 81 0.50 9.71 1.66
CA THR A 81 1.70 10.46 2.07
C THR A 81 1.37 11.49 3.15
N THR A 82 2.32 11.70 4.08
CA THR A 82 2.20 12.77 5.08
C THR A 82 2.34 14.17 4.44
N HIS A 83 2.81 14.22 3.20
CA HIS A 83 2.88 15.45 2.40
C HIS A 83 1.66 15.62 1.49
N GLY A 84 0.58 14.92 1.80
CA GLY A 84 -0.65 14.99 1.03
C GLY A 84 -1.41 16.28 1.29
N SER A 85 -2.11 16.75 0.26
CA SER A 85 -2.97 17.93 0.32
C SER A 85 -4.46 17.59 0.40
N SER A 86 -4.85 16.36 0.09
CA SER A 86 -6.24 15.94 0.09
C SER A 86 -6.56 15.11 1.34
N PRO A 87 -7.58 15.51 2.12
CA PRO A 87 -7.97 14.75 3.31
C PRO A 87 -8.54 13.38 2.95
N PHE A 88 -8.08 12.36 3.65
CA PHE A 88 -8.57 10.99 3.47
C PHE A 88 -10.09 10.88 3.63
N ALA A 89 -10.65 11.60 4.60
CA ALA A 89 -12.08 11.54 4.91
C ALA A 89 -12.98 12.02 3.77
N GLN A 90 -12.44 12.78 2.83
CA GLN A 90 -13.21 13.32 1.69
C GLN A 90 -13.08 12.46 0.43
N CYS A 91 -12.33 11.37 0.48
CA CYS A 91 -12.09 10.52 -0.67
C CYS A 91 -13.16 9.47 -0.82
N SER A 92 -13.58 9.23 -2.06
CA SER A 92 -14.49 8.14 -2.43
C SER A 92 -13.73 7.11 -3.24
N PHE A 93 -13.70 5.89 -2.77
CA PHE A 93 -12.94 4.81 -3.40
C PHE A 93 -13.87 3.82 -4.08
N GLN A 94 -13.37 3.16 -5.12
CA GLN A 94 -14.12 2.16 -5.86
C GLN A 94 -13.24 0.95 -6.17
N PRO A 95 -13.84 -0.21 -6.47
CA PRO A 95 -13.06 -1.41 -6.80
C PRO A 95 -12.08 -1.15 -7.93
N GLY A 96 -10.87 -1.70 -7.81
CA GLY A 96 -9.78 -1.47 -8.74
C GLY A 96 -8.85 -0.32 -8.37
N ASP A 97 -9.21 0.49 -7.40
CA ASP A 97 -8.35 1.59 -6.94
C ASP A 97 -7.01 1.09 -6.44
N VAL A 98 -5.97 1.88 -6.68
CA VAL A 98 -4.59 1.58 -6.34
C VAL A 98 -4.11 2.54 -5.27
N PHE A 99 -3.64 1.99 -4.15
CA PHE A 99 -3.09 2.76 -3.04
C PHE A 99 -1.58 2.54 -2.98
N VAL A 100 -0.83 3.62 -3.09
CA VAL A 100 0.64 3.60 -3.18
C VAL A 100 1.24 4.16 -1.90
N PHE A 101 2.04 3.35 -1.21
CA PHE A 101 2.67 3.67 0.07
C PHE A 101 4.18 3.70 -0.09
N GLY A 102 4.84 4.63 0.60
CA GLY A 102 6.29 4.73 0.62
C GLY A 102 6.95 3.83 1.66
N SER A 103 8.27 3.90 1.70
CA SER A 103 9.06 3.16 2.70
C SER A 103 8.83 3.71 4.09
N GLU A 104 9.16 2.91 5.10
CA GLU A 104 8.91 3.23 6.51
C GLU A 104 9.68 4.45 6.99
N THR A 105 10.90 4.66 6.49
CA THR A 105 11.74 5.78 6.95
C THR A 105 11.69 6.99 6.04
N ALA A 106 11.69 6.80 4.73
CA ALA A 106 11.82 7.88 3.75
C ALA A 106 10.50 8.29 3.09
N GLY A 107 9.45 7.46 3.20
CA GLY A 107 8.21 7.69 2.47
C GLY A 107 8.37 7.45 0.97
N LEU A 108 7.50 8.02 0.17
CA LEU A 108 7.58 7.91 -1.28
C LEU A 108 8.76 8.74 -1.80
N PRO A 109 9.49 8.22 -2.81
CA PRO A 109 10.48 9.05 -3.52
C PRO A 109 9.82 10.35 -3.99
N VAL A 110 10.54 11.47 -3.83
CA VAL A 110 9.98 12.80 -4.11
C VAL A 110 9.43 12.90 -5.54
N ALA A 111 10.19 12.43 -6.52
CA ALA A 111 9.77 12.49 -7.92
C ALA A 111 8.49 11.68 -8.16
N LEU A 112 8.36 10.51 -7.53
CA LEU A 112 7.16 9.69 -7.65
C LEU A 112 5.97 10.38 -6.98
N ARG A 113 6.14 10.87 -5.75
CA ARG A 113 5.08 11.58 -5.04
C ARG A 113 4.57 12.77 -5.85
N GLU A 114 5.47 13.57 -6.41
CA GLU A 114 5.12 14.76 -7.17
C GLU A 114 4.51 14.44 -8.54
N SER A 115 4.67 13.21 -9.03
CA SER A 115 4.01 12.78 -10.27
C SER A 115 2.50 12.62 -10.11
N PHE A 116 2.01 12.49 -8.87
CA PHE A 116 0.57 12.42 -8.60
C PHE A 116 -0.02 13.83 -8.53
N PRO A 117 -1.20 14.06 -9.12
CA PRO A 117 -1.90 15.33 -8.93
C PRO A 117 -2.22 15.55 -7.44
N PRO A 118 -2.30 16.81 -6.97
CA PRO A 118 -2.61 17.10 -5.57
C PRO A 118 -3.88 16.41 -5.05
N ALA A 119 -4.91 16.27 -5.87
CA ALA A 119 -6.15 15.61 -5.50
C ALA A 119 -5.96 14.11 -5.21
N GLN A 120 -4.87 13.51 -5.69
CA GLN A 120 -4.55 12.09 -5.51
C GLN A 120 -3.40 11.88 -4.53
N ARG A 121 -2.93 12.92 -3.86
CA ARG A 121 -1.99 12.83 -2.74
C ARG A 121 -2.79 12.92 -1.46
N ILE A 122 -2.99 11.76 -0.82
CA ILE A 122 -3.95 11.62 0.27
C ILE A 122 -3.20 11.60 1.61
N ARG A 123 -3.74 12.33 2.57
CA ARG A 123 -3.20 12.39 3.92
C ARG A 123 -4.19 11.83 4.91
N LEU A 124 -3.74 10.86 5.71
CA LEU A 124 -4.47 10.41 6.89
C LEU A 124 -4.30 11.43 8.00
N PRO A 125 -5.37 11.76 8.75
CA PRO A 125 -5.24 12.71 9.85
C PRO A 125 -4.43 12.11 10.99
N MET A 126 -3.61 12.94 11.62
CA MET A 126 -2.88 12.59 12.84
C MET A 126 -2.89 13.77 13.78
N ARG A 127 -2.80 13.49 15.07
CA ARG A 127 -2.62 14.57 16.05
C ARG A 127 -1.25 15.22 15.83
N PRO A 128 -1.13 16.55 16.04
CA PRO A 128 0.13 17.23 15.84
C PRO A 128 1.25 16.68 16.72
N ASP A 129 2.50 16.88 16.28
CA ASP A 129 3.72 16.56 17.01
C ASP A 129 3.94 15.07 17.29
N ASN A 130 3.34 14.22 16.50
CA ASN A 130 3.52 12.78 16.57
C ASN A 130 4.30 12.26 15.37
N ARG A 131 4.91 11.09 15.54
CA ARG A 131 5.57 10.36 14.46
C ARG A 131 4.55 9.82 13.49
N SER A 132 5.01 9.48 12.28
CA SER A 132 4.18 8.79 11.30
C SER A 132 3.67 7.47 11.87
N MET A 133 2.46 7.10 11.47
CA MET A 133 1.86 5.82 11.84
C MET A 133 2.66 4.66 11.21
N ASN A 134 2.72 3.54 11.91
CA ASN A 134 3.31 2.30 11.38
C ASN A 134 2.72 1.97 10.01
N LEU A 135 3.57 1.56 9.07
CA LEU A 135 3.16 1.33 7.68
C LEU A 135 2.03 0.31 7.57
N SER A 136 2.16 -0.84 8.23
CA SER A 136 1.13 -1.88 8.12
C SER A 136 -0.20 -1.42 8.71
N ASN A 137 -0.17 -0.63 9.78
CA ASN A 137 -1.39 -0.04 10.35
C ASN A 137 -2.03 0.93 9.36
N THR A 138 -1.24 1.76 8.71
CA THR A 138 -1.73 2.70 7.71
C THR A 138 -2.41 1.97 6.55
N VAL A 139 -1.79 0.92 6.05
CA VAL A 139 -2.37 0.10 4.97
C VAL A 139 -3.70 -0.50 5.41
N ALA A 140 -3.77 -1.03 6.64
CA ALA A 140 -5.00 -1.62 7.18
C ALA A 140 -6.14 -0.58 7.22
N VAL A 141 -5.85 0.62 7.72
CA VAL A 141 -6.85 1.69 7.80
C VAL A 141 -7.39 2.04 6.42
N VAL A 142 -6.50 2.21 5.44
CA VAL A 142 -6.89 2.60 4.08
C VAL A 142 -7.71 1.51 3.39
N VAL A 143 -7.25 0.28 3.45
CA VAL A 143 -7.92 -0.85 2.77
C VAL A 143 -9.29 -1.11 3.39
N PHE A 144 -9.40 -1.11 4.72
CA PHE A 144 -10.68 -1.33 5.37
C PHE A 144 -11.67 -0.19 5.13
N GLU A 145 -11.22 1.04 5.07
CA GLU A 145 -12.11 2.16 4.74
C GLU A 145 -12.61 2.06 3.29
N ALA A 146 -11.73 1.75 2.34
CA ALA A 146 -12.14 1.56 0.95
C ALA A 146 -13.13 0.41 0.81
N TRP A 147 -12.89 -0.68 1.52
CA TRP A 147 -13.77 -1.85 1.52
C TRP A 147 -15.12 -1.52 2.17
N ARG A 148 -15.10 -0.79 3.29
CA ARG A 148 -16.33 -0.31 3.94
C ARG A 148 -17.18 0.51 2.98
N GLN A 149 -16.58 1.46 2.25
CA GLN A 149 -17.28 2.28 1.28
C GLN A 149 -17.95 1.47 0.18
N ASN A 150 -17.44 0.26 -0.07
CA ASN A 150 -17.97 -0.64 -1.09
C ASN A 150 -18.74 -1.82 -0.49
N GLY A 151 -19.28 -1.64 0.72
CA GLY A 151 -20.19 -2.58 1.35
C GLY A 151 -19.54 -3.87 1.83
N TYR A 152 -18.23 -3.90 2.03
CA TYR A 152 -17.48 -5.11 2.40
C TYR A 152 -17.76 -6.27 1.45
N ALA A 153 -17.86 -5.99 0.16
CA ALA A 153 -18.16 -6.99 -0.86
C ALA A 153 -17.22 -8.20 -0.76
N GLY A 154 -17.77 -9.41 -0.72
CA GLY A 154 -17.02 -10.64 -0.56
C GLY A 154 -16.65 -10.98 0.88
N GLY A 155 -16.93 -10.11 1.82
CA GLY A 155 -16.68 -10.36 3.24
C GLY A 155 -17.78 -11.20 3.89
N ALA A 156 -17.42 -11.84 4.97
CA ALA A 156 -18.35 -12.68 5.73
C ALA A 156 -18.77 -11.99 7.04
#